data_fab67784bae006452e8b183bbb1981c6
#
_entry.id   fab67784bae006452e8b183bbb1981c6
#
_cell.length_a   1.000
_cell.length_b   1.000
_cell.length_c   1.000
_cell.angle_alpha   90.00
_cell.angle_beta   90.00
_cell.angle_gamma   90.00
#
_symmetry.space_group_name_H-M   'P 1'
#
loop_
_entity.id
_entity.type
_entity.pdbx_description
1 polymer ?
#
loop_
_entity_poly.entity_id
_entity_poly.type
_entity_poly.pdbx_seq_one_letter_code
_entity_poly.pdbx_strand_id
1 'polypeptide(L)'
;MRNLKRMGAMMMALVLAFSLSVTAFAAVEDTGFADVAADAWYAEAVEYVRDNGLMSGTSATTFAPNDTMTRSMLATTLYREAGSPAVSGSDAFTDTQEDAWYADAVLWASQEGVISGYGN
;
A
#
# COMPACT_ATOMS: atom_id res chain seq x y z
N MET A 1 4.31 45.09 -35.26
CA MET A 1 5.57 44.67 -34.61
C MET A 1 5.51 44.66 -33.08
N ARG A 2 4.82 45.59 -32.42
CA ARG A 2 4.67 45.56 -30.95
C ARG A 2 3.89 44.34 -30.40
N ASN A 3 3.00 43.77 -31.18
CA ASN A 3 2.15 42.63 -30.75
C ASN A 3 2.87 41.28 -30.81
N LEU A 4 3.85 41.12 -31.70
CA LEU A 4 4.62 39.90 -31.83
C LEU A 4 5.57 39.68 -30.65
N LYS A 5 6.16 40.76 -30.11
CA LYS A 5 7.04 40.69 -28.94
C LYS A 5 6.25 40.41 -27.64
N ARG A 6 5.02 40.88 -27.57
CA ARG A 6 4.12 40.62 -26.44
C ARG A 6 3.56 39.19 -26.48
N MET A 7 3.28 38.63 -27.67
CA MET A 7 2.86 37.25 -27.84
C MET A 7 3.98 36.26 -27.51
N GLY A 8 5.25 36.55 -27.89
CA GLY A 8 6.38 35.72 -27.53
C GLY A 8 6.65 35.68 -26.01
N ALA A 9 6.49 36.82 -25.33
CA ALA A 9 6.65 36.89 -23.86
C ALA A 9 5.51 36.17 -23.13
N MET A 10 4.28 36.23 -23.63
CA MET A 10 3.15 35.48 -23.07
C MET A 10 3.28 33.97 -23.28
N MET A 11 3.76 33.51 -24.45
CA MET A 11 4.04 32.09 -24.71
C MET A 11 5.16 31.56 -23.82
N MET A 12 6.22 32.33 -23.61
CA MET A 12 7.31 31.95 -22.71
C MET A 12 6.86 31.87 -21.24
N ALA A 13 5.99 32.77 -20.78
CA ALA A 13 5.43 32.73 -19.43
C ALA A 13 4.50 31.51 -19.24
N LEU A 14 3.75 31.13 -20.27
CA LEU A 14 2.87 29.94 -20.23
C LEU A 14 3.68 28.63 -20.18
N VAL A 15 4.77 28.53 -20.93
CA VAL A 15 5.66 27.36 -20.94
C VAL A 15 6.40 27.24 -19.60
N LEU A 16 6.82 28.34 -18.99
CA LEU A 16 7.44 28.34 -17.66
C LEU A 16 6.46 27.96 -16.55
N ALA A 17 5.20 28.39 -16.63
CA ALA A 17 4.16 28.01 -15.68
C ALA A 17 3.80 26.52 -15.78
N PHE A 18 3.84 25.94 -16.98
CA PHE A 18 3.58 24.53 -17.20
C PHE A 18 4.74 23.63 -16.73
N SER A 19 5.99 24.07 -16.84
CA SER A 19 7.16 23.32 -16.36
C SER A 19 7.30 23.35 -14.84
N LEU A 20 6.76 24.35 -14.15
CA LEU A 20 6.71 24.43 -12.69
C LEU A 20 5.62 23.54 -12.08
N SER A 21 4.57 23.17 -12.84
CA SER A 21 3.50 22.31 -12.35
C SER A 21 3.83 20.81 -12.40
N VAL A 22 4.91 20.42 -13.08
CA VAL A 22 5.33 19.00 -13.20
C VAL A 22 6.20 18.55 -12.00
N THR A 23 6.67 19.47 -11.15
CA THR A 23 7.55 19.15 -10.01
C THR A 23 6.84 19.12 -8.66
N ALA A 24 5.52 19.30 -8.64
CA ALA A 24 4.74 19.07 -7.43
C ALA A 24 4.45 17.57 -7.28
N PHE A 25 5.47 16.78 -6.94
CA PHE A 25 5.21 15.54 -6.21
C PHE A 25 4.50 15.95 -4.92
N ALA A 26 3.27 15.50 -4.73
CA ALA A 26 2.58 15.67 -3.48
C ALA A 26 3.41 14.98 -2.40
N ALA A 27 4.10 15.76 -1.58
CA ALA A 27 4.74 15.24 -0.39
C ALA A 27 3.64 14.61 0.47
N VAL A 28 3.89 13.43 1.01
CA VAL A 28 3.00 12.82 1.99
C VAL A 28 2.98 13.76 3.20
N GLU A 29 1.88 14.44 3.44
CA GLU A 29 1.78 15.40 4.55
C GLU A 29 1.69 14.68 5.89
N ASP A 30 0.97 13.55 5.93
CA ASP A 30 0.78 12.75 7.14
C ASP A 30 0.44 11.31 6.76
N THR A 31 1.22 10.37 7.26
CA THR A 31 0.98 8.93 7.05
C THR A 31 -0.15 8.38 7.91
N GLY A 32 -0.59 9.11 8.93
CA GLY A 32 -1.53 8.66 9.95
C GLY A 32 -0.91 7.78 11.03
N PHE A 33 0.39 7.52 10.95
CA PHE A 33 1.12 6.70 11.93
C PHE A 33 2.26 7.50 12.55
N ALA A 34 2.34 7.46 13.89
CA ALA A 34 3.33 8.22 14.65
C ALA A 34 4.78 7.74 14.41
N ASP A 35 4.95 6.47 14.03
CA ASP A 35 6.24 5.83 13.77
C ASP A 35 6.66 5.83 12.29
N VAL A 36 5.90 6.52 11.42
CA VAL A 36 6.23 6.68 10.00
C VAL A 36 6.35 8.17 9.69
N ALA A 37 7.58 8.62 9.47
CA ALA A 37 7.85 10.00 9.09
C ALA A 37 7.35 10.26 7.66
N ALA A 38 6.82 11.45 7.41
CA ALA A 38 6.29 11.84 6.10
C ALA A 38 7.36 11.85 4.99
N ASP A 39 8.63 12.05 5.35
CA ASP A 39 9.77 12.05 4.45
C ASP A 39 10.51 10.70 4.37
N ALA A 40 10.01 9.66 5.04
CA ALA A 40 10.58 8.32 4.94
C ALA A 40 10.44 7.79 3.51
N TRP A 41 11.44 7.04 3.04
CA TRP A 41 11.44 6.49 1.68
C TRP A 41 10.24 5.56 1.40
N TYR A 42 9.66 4.98 2.45
CA TYR A 42 8.50 4.07 2.39
C TYR A 42 7.18 4.77 2.72
N ALA A 43 7.16 6.08 2.97
CA ALA A 43 5.96 6.79 3.40
C ALA A 43 4.79 6.67 2.42
N GLU A 44 5.04 6.84 1.11
CA GLU A 44 4.03 6.65 0.07
C GLU A 44 3.48 5.23 0.02
N ALA A 45 4.34 4.22 0.20
CA ALA A 45 3.92 2.82 0.23
C ALA A 45 3.03 2.53 1.45
N VAL A 46 3.37 3.09 2.61
CA VAL A 46 2.56 2.97 3.83
C VAL A 46 1.19 3.62 3.64
N GLU A 47 1.14 4.82 3.08
CA GLU A 47 -0.09 5.51 2.75
C GLU A 47 -0.95 4.69 1.77
N TYR A 48 -0.35 4.15 0.73
CA TYR A 48 -1.03 3.31 -0.26
C TYR A 48 -1.67 2.07 0.38
N VAL A 49 -0.93 1.30 1.17
CA VAL A 49 -1.46 0.07 1.78
C VAL A 49 -2.52 0.34 2.84
N ARG A 50 -2.41 1.48 3.55
CA ARG A 50 -3.44 1.95 4.48
C ARG A 50 -4.71 2.34 3.72
N ASP A 51 -4.60 3.19 2.71
CA ASP A 51 -5.74 3.77 1.99
C ASP A 51 -6.50 2.72 1.17
N ASN A 52 -5.80 1.69 0.71
CA ASN A 52 -6.41 0.56 0.00
C ASN A 52 -6.83 -0.60 0.91
N GLY A 53 -6.71 -0.44 2.22
CA GLY A 53 -7.13 -1.44 3.20
C GLY A 53 -6.30 -2.72 3.20
N LEU A 54 -5.08 -2.69 2.68
CA LEU A 54 -4.19 -3.86 2.59
C LEU A 54 -3.48 -4.12 3.91
N MET A 55 -3.03 -3.07 4.56
CA MET A 55 -2.41 -3.09 5.88
C MET A 55 -2.99 -1.97 6.75
N SER A 56 -3.30 -2.28 7.99
CA SER A 56 -3.91 -1.33 8.93
C SER A 56 -2.98 -0.91 10.07
N GLY A 57 -1.74 -1.39 10.07
CA GLY A 57 -0.79 -1.15 11.15
C GLY A 57 -0.93 -2.16 12.30
N THR A 58 -0.04 -2.04 13.28
CA THR A 58 -0.05 -2.87 14.50
C THR A 58 -0.94 -2.31 15.60
N SER A 59 -1.26 -1.02 15.50
CA SER A 59 -2.24 -0.31 16.32
C SER A 59 -2.85 0.85 15.52
N ALA A 60 -3.77 1.59 16.12
CA ALA A 60 -4.35 2.78 15.51
C ALA A 60 -3.30 3.87 15.16
N THR A 61 -2.17 3.90 15.84
CA THR A 61 -1.14 4.93 15.73
C THR A 61 0.24 4.43 15.31
N THR A 62 0.44 3.11 15.21
CA THR A 62 1.72 2.51 14.85
C THR A 62 1.58 1.56 13.67
N PHE A 63 2.49 1.68 12.72
CA PHE A 63 2.61 0.80 11.55
C PHE A 63 3.65 -0.30 11.74
N ALA A 64 4.68 -0.02 12.55
CA ALA A 64 5.85 -0.89 12.79
C ALA A 64 6.60 -1.24 11.49
N PRO A 65 7.12 -0.23 10.76
CA PRO A 65 7.69 -0.43 9.43
C PRO A 65 8.95 -1.30 9.41
N ASN A 66 9.63 -1.45 10.54
CA ASN A 66 10.86 -2.24 10.65
C ASN A 66 10.65 -3.62 11.30
N ASP A 67 9.43 -3.97 11.66
CA ASP A 67 9.12 -5.26 12.23
C ASP A 67 9.07 -6.35 11.15
N THR A 68 9.34 -7.58 11.55
CA THR A 68 9.22 -8.73 10.65
C THR A 68 7.76 -9.06 10.38
N MET A 69 7.48 -9.49 9.17
CA MET A 69 6.16 -9.95 8.76
C MET A 69 6.06 -11.47 8.90
N THR A 70 5.00 -11.94 9.53
CA THR A 70 4.68 -13.38 9.56
C THR A 70 4.09 -13.83 8.23
N ARG A 71 4.10 -15.15 7.97
CA ARG A 71 3.46 -15.71 6.77
C ARG A 71 1.96 -15.47 6.73
N SER A 72 1.30 -15.51 7.88
CA SER A 72 -0.12 -15.18 8.01
C SER A 72 -0.43 -13.70 7.68
N MET A 73 0.46 -12.79 8.06
CA MET A 73 0.36 -11.38 7.70
C MET A 73 0.49 -11.17 6.19
N LEU A 74 1.45 -11.84 5.56
CA LEU A 74 1.63 -11.79 4.11
C LEU A 74 0.42 -12.37 3.38
N ALA A 75 -0.07 -13.54 3.79
CA ALA A 75 -1.27 -14.16 3.22
C ALA A 75 -2.48 -13.22 3.32
N THR A 76 -2.65 -12.56 4.46
CA THR A 76 -3.75 -11.62 4.68
C THR A 76 -3.63 -10.39 3.76
N THR A 77 -2.44 -9.85 3.58
CA THR A 77 -2.22 -8.72 2.67
C THR A 77 -2.55 -9.08 1.23
N LEU A 78 -2.07 -10.23 0.76
CA LEU A 78 -2.36 -10.73 -0.59
C LEU A 78 -3.85 -11.07 -0.79
N TYR A 79 -4.49 -11.62 0.21
CA TYR A 79 -5.92 -11.91 0.21
C TYR A 79 -6.76 -10.63 0.08
N ARG A 80 -6.40 -9.58 0.80
CA ARG A 80 -7.04 -8.27 0.69
C ARG A 80 -6.79 -7.63 -0.68
N GLU A 81 -5.58 -7.74 -1.21
CA GLU A 81 -5.25 -7.27 -2.57
C GLU A 81 -6.12 -7.98 -3.62
N ALA A 82 -6.40 -9.26 -3.44
CA ALA A 82 -7.29 -10.03 -4.31
C ALA A 82 -8.78 -9.70 -4.14
N GLY A 83 -9.13 -8.78 -3.23
CA GLY A 83 -10.50 -8.35 -2.95
C GLY A 83 -11.21 -9.19 -1.90
N SER A 84 -10.49 -9.92 -1.07
CA SER A 84 -11.03 -10.76 -0.01
C SER A 84 -12.13 -11.72 -0.50
N PRO A 85 -11.85 -12.57 -1.51
CA PRO A 85 -12.86 -13.46 -2.08
C PRO A 85 -13.40 -14.44 -1.04
N ALA A 86 -14.65 -14.87 -1.21
CA ALA A 86 -15.26 -15.86 -0.34
C ALA A 86 -14.51 -17.20 -0.44
N VAL A 87 -14.25 -17.83 0.69
CA VAL A 87 -13.59 -19.14 0.79
C VAL A 87 -14.46 -20.11 1.56
N SER A 88 -14.28 -21.40 1.28
CA SER A 88 -14.99 -22.49 1.97
C SER A 88 -14.08 -23.68 2.14
N GLY A 89 -14.34 -24.47 3.17
CA GLY A 89 -13.53 -25.63 3.52
C GLY A 89 -12.60 -25.35 4.69
N SER A 90 -11.59 -26.19 4.83
CA SER A 90 -10.54 -26.05 5.84
C SER A 90 -9.17 -26.27 5.21
N ASP A 91 -8.15 -25.61 5.75
CA ASP A 91 -6.79 -25.87 5.35
C ASP A 91 -6.24 -27.19 5.97
N ALA A 92 -5.13 -27.65 5.46
CA ALA A 92 -4.48 -28.90 5.93
C ALA A 92 -3.39 -28.63 6.99
N PHE A 93 -3.24 -27.39 7.45
CA PHE A 93 -2.20 -27.03 8.40
C PHE A 93 -2.62 -27.35 9.83
N THR A 94 -1.69 -27.83 10.63
CA THR A 94 -1.93 -28.20 12.03
C THR A 94 -1.68 -27.05 13.01
N ASP A 95 -1.05 -25.99 12.55
CA ASP A 95 -0.66 -24.81 13.33
C ASP A 95 -1.52 -23.56 13.03
N THR A 96 -2.60 -23.73 12.29
CA THR A 96 -3.60 -22.68 12.02
C THR A 96 -4.86 -22.87 12.88
N GLN A 97 -5.55 -21.77 13.16
CA GLN A 97 -6.79 -21.76 13.93
C GLN A 97 -7.93 -21.25 13.05
N GLU A 98 -9.04 -21.97 13.04
CA GLU A 98 -10.20 -21.68 12.18
C GLU A 98 -10.91 -20.35 12.52
N ASP A 99 -10.78 -19.87 13.75
CA ASP A 99 -11.35 -18.61 14.23
C ASP A 99 -10.35 -17.45 14.27
N ALA A 100 -9.14 -17.65 13.77
CA ALA A 100 -8.10 -16.62 13.74
C ALA A 100 -8.40 -15.56 12.67
N TRP A 101 -7.88 -14.36 12.90
CA TRP A 101 -8.00 -13.23 11.97
C TRP A 101 -7.46 -13.50 10.57
N TYR A 102 -6.53 -14.43 10.44
CA TYR A 102 -5.88 -14.85 9.18
C TYR A 102 -6.52 -16.07 8.53
N ALA A 103 -7.52 -16.70 9.16
CA ALA A 103 -8.01 -18.02 8.75
C ALA A 103 -8.46 -18.07 7.29
N ASP A 104 -9.31 -17.16 6.86
CA ASP A 104 -9.78 -17.10 5.48
C ASP A 104 -8.65 -16.80 4.49
N ALA A 105 -7.73 -15.93 4.86
CA ALA A 105 -6.58 -15.57 4.03
C ALA A 105 -5.62 -16.75 3.84
N VAL A 106 -5.32 -17.49 4.88
CA VAL A 106 -4.47 -18.70 4.81
C VAL A 106 -5.13 -19.80 3.99
N LEU A 107 -6.42 -20.02 4.20
CA LEU A 107 -7.20 -20.97 3.42
C LEU A 107 -7.20 -20.61 1.93
N TRP A 108 -7.49 -19.36 1.60
CA TRP A 108 -7.44 -18.84 0.23
C TRP A 108 -6.04 -19.02 -0.37
N ALA A 109 -5.01 -18.61 0.33
CA ALA A 109 -3.62 -18.69 -0.15
C ALA A 109 -3.17 -20.12 -0.41
N SER A 110 -3.63 -21.06 0.41
CA SER A 110 -3.40 -22.50 0.23
C SER A 110 -4.14 -23.04 -0.98
N GLN A 111 -5.42 -22.71 -1.15
CA GLN A 111 -6.24 -23.16 -2.27
C GLN A 111 -5.76 -22.63 -3.61
N GLU A 112 -5.31 -21.37 -3.65
CA GLU A 112 -4.77 -20.72 -4.85
C GLU A 112 -3.31 -21.11 -5.15
N GLY A 113 -2.68 -21.88 -4.28
CA GLY A 113 -1.27 -22.26 -4.44
C GLY A 113 -0.28 -21.10 -4.22
N VAL A 114 -0.71 -20.03 -3.57
CA VAL A 114 0.13 -18.86 -3.24
C VAL A 114 1.10 -19.19 -2.10
N ILE A 115 0.62 -19.94 -1.12
CA ILE A 115 1.40 -20.39 0.03
C ILE A 115 1.23 -21.89 0.19
N SER A 116 2.33 -22.58 0.40
CA SER A 116 2.37 -23.98 0.83
C SER A 116 3.00 -24.09 2.21
N GLY A 117 2.63 -25.12 2.95
CA GLY A 117 3.24 -25.41 4.24
C GLY A 117 4.64 -26.01 4.11
N TYR A 118 5.21 -26.36 5.25
CA TYR A 118 6.54 -27.01 5.31
C TYR A 118 6.50 -28.52 5.04
N GLY A 119 5.32 -29.08 4.76
CA GLY A 119 5.18 -30.49 4.37
C GLY A 119 5.13 -31.47 5.54
N ASN A 120 4.61 -31.06 6.67
CA ASN A 120 4.43 -31.94 7.86
C ASN A 120 3.01 -32.47 7.93
#